data_f45eccd4fb39a4de8555d1f2708d5e6b
#
_entry.id   f45eccd4fb39a4de8555d1f2708d5e6b
#
_cell.length_a   1.000
_cell.length_b   1.000
_cell.length_c   1.000
_cell.angle_alpha   90.00
_cell.angle_beta   90.00
_cell.angle_gamma   90.00
#
_symmetry.space_group_name_H-M   'P 1'
#
loop_
_entity.id
_entity.type
_entity.pdbx_description
1 polymer ?
#
loop_
_entity_poly.entity_id
_entity_poly.type
_entity_poly.pdbx_seq_one_letter_code
_entity_poly.pdbx_strand_id
1 'polypeptide(L)'
;MPITAQSIVRRCVETLQDTTSIRWPVAELVRYLNDGQREIIVHRPDAMVTNASLTLVAGSRQSLAANGTKLIEVVRNTSGNKKAIRLCAREILDAQTPGWHNLSGVTEIVHFMFDPRDPKTFYVYPPAAASGASVELVYSALPTDITEPAAGSDYTAVSGNISVPDIYGNVLQDYILYRSYMKDSQYAGNANRATAHYGAFANALGIEIKATVGVAPTSPGNPNHPASSMAVAGGAGN
;
A
#
# COMPACT_ATOMS: atom_id res chain seq x y z
N MET A 1 -10.92 -8.14 -16.69
CA MET A 1 -9.70 -8.96 -16.87
C MET A 1 -8.53 -8.14 -16.35
N PRO A 2 -7.61 -8.74 -15.61
CA PRO A 2 -6.47 -7.98 -15.10
C PRO A 2 -5.64 -7.42 -16.26
N ILE A 3 -5.15 -6.18 -16.09
CA ILE A 3 -4.29 -5.52 -17.07
C ILE A 3 -2.92 -6.19 -17.05
N THR A 4 -2.45 -6.65 -18.20
CA THR A 4 -1.13 -7.24 -18.34
C THR A 4 -0.06 -6.15 -18.44
N ALA A 5 1.12 -6.40 -17.84
CA ALA A 5 2.29 -5.55 -18.00
C ALA A 5 2.65 -5.37 -19.48
N GLN A 6 2.53 -6.44 -20.27
CA GLN A 6 2.72 -6.39 -21.72
C GLN A 6 1.86 -5.33 -22.41
N SER A 7 0.57 -5.22 -22.05
CA SER A 7 -0.35 -4.25 -22.69
C SER A 7 0.04 -2.80 -22.39
N ILE A 8 0.56 -2.53 -21.18
CA ILE A 8 1.03 -1.19 -20.79
C ILE A 8 2.33 -0.86 -21.53
N VAL A 9 3.31 -1.78 -21.49
CA VAL A 9 4.61 -1.59 -22.18
C VAL A 9 4.40 -1.40 -23.67
N ARG A 10 3.52 -2.19 -24.31
CA ARG A 10 3.16 -2.02 -25.73
C ARG A 10 2.68 -0.61 -26.03
N ARG A 11 1.74 -0.06 -25.26
CA ARG A 11 1.25 1.32 -25.45
C ARG A 11 2.38 2.35 -25.30
N CYS A 12 3.31 2.13 -24.37
CA CYS A 12 4.47 3.00 -24.21
C CYS A 12 5.39 2.94 -25.45
N VAL A 13 5.70 1.75 -25.96
CA VAL A 13 6.52 1.54 -27.18
C VAL A 13 5.87 2.23 -28.39
N GLU A 14 4.56 2.07 -28.58
CA GLU A 14 3.79 2.73 -29.64
C GLU A 14 3.82 4.27 -29.50
N THR A 15 3.66 4.80 -28.28
CA THR A 15 3.71 6.25 -28.01
C THR A 15 5.10 6.83 -28.24
N LEU A 16 6.15 6.11 -27.85
CA LEU A 16 7.55 6.48 -28.03
C LEU A 16 8.01 6.31 -29.50
N GLN A 17 7.23 5.63 -30.33
CA GLN A 17 7.56 5.30 -31.72
C GLN A 17 8.88 4.53 -31.87
N ASP A 18 9.27 3.76 -30.86
CA ASP A 18 10.47 2.92 -30.86
C ASP A 18 10.09 1.43 -30.91
N THR A 19 9.49 1.02 -32.01
CA THR A 19 9.00 -0.36 -32.20
C THR A 19 10.09 -1.41 -32.18
N THR A 20 11.34 -1.00 -32.40
CA THR A 20 12.53 -1.86 -32.35
C THR A 20 13.18 -1.88 -30.95
N SER A 21 12.70 -1.07 -30.04
CA SER A 21 13.17 -0.97 -28.64
C SER A 21 14.69 -0.75 -28.51
N ILE A 22 15.24 0.04 -29.46
CA ILE A 22 16.68 0.36 -29.47
C ILE A 22 16.98 1.51 -28.51
N ARG A 23 16.19 2.59 -28.56
CA ARG A 23 16.40 3.77 -27.73
C ARG A 23 15.89 3.56 -26.30
N TRP A 24 14.73 2.89 -26.18
CA TRP A 24 14.11 2.50 -24.92
C TRP A 24 13.95 0.98 -24.85
N PRO A 25 15.00 0.25 -24.41
CA PRO A 25 14.93 -1.20 -24.24
C PRO A 25 13.74 -1.62 -23.39
N VAL A 26 13.05 -2.69 -23.77
CA VAL A 26 11.86 -3.17 -23.06
C VAL A 26 12.15 -3.49 -21.59
N ALA A 27 13.33 -4.04 -21.27
CA ALA A 27 13.77 -4.27 -19.89
C ALA A 27 13.79 -2.96 -19.06
N GLU A 28 14.17 -1.84 -19.67
CA GLU A 28 14.16 -0.53 -19.02
C GLU A 28 12.73 -0.03 -18.77
N LEU A 29 11.83 -0.20 -19.75
CA LEU A 29 10.42 0.15 -19.58
C LEU A 29 9.75 -0.68 -18.48
N VAL A 30 10.11 -1.97 -18.35
CA VAL A 30 9.63 -2.83 -17.26
C VAL A 30 10.17 -2.36 -15.90
N ARG A 31 11.43 -1.91 -15.82
CA ARG A 31 11.94 -1.27 -14.58
C ARG A 31 11.14 -0.04 -14.20
N TYR A 32 10.85 0.84 -15.17
CA TYR A 32 10.02 2.02 -14.93
C TYR A 32 8.60 1.64 -14.50
N LEU A 33 8.04 0.55 -15.05
CA LEU A 33 6.74 0.03 -14.62
C LEU A 33 6.79 -0.42 -13.14
N ASN A 34 7.81 -1.17 -12.74
CA ASN A 34 7.98 -1.61 -11.35
C ASN A 34 8.19 -0.42 -10.41
N ASP A 35 9.00 0.57 -10.79
CA ASP A 35 9.17 1.80 -10.02
C ASP A 35 7.84 2.57 -9.90
N GLY A 36 7.07 2.64 -10.98
CA GLY A 36 5.75 3.27 -10.99
C GLY A 36 4.75 2.60 -10.05
N GLN A 37 4.73 1.27 -9.98
CA GLN A 37 3.92 0.54 -9.00
C GLN A 37 4.31 0.89 -7.57
N ARG A 38 5.60 0.97 -7.26
CA ARG A 38 6.10 1.37 -5.94
C ARG A 38 5.74 2.82 -5.62
N GLU A 39 5.89 3.72 -6.60
CA GLU A 39 5.54 5.14 -6.43
C GLU A 39 4.05 5.33 -6.12
N ILE A 40 3.16 4.58 -6.76
CA ILE A 40 1.73 4.57 -6.43
C ILE A 40 1.52 4.19 -4.96
N ILE A 41 2.19 3.16 -4.45
CA ILE A 41 2.06 2.73 -3.04
C ILE A 41 2.63 3.76 -2.06
N VAL A 42 3.69 4.49 -2.43
CA VAL A 42 4.21 5.59 -1.61
C VAL A 42 3.16 6.68 -1.42
N HIS A 43 2.46 7.06 -2.49
CA HIS A 43 1.42 8.09 -2.44
C HIS A 43 0.07 7.54 -1.95
N ARG A 44 -0.22 6.28 -2.22
CA ARG A 44 -1.49 5.60 -1.93
C ARG A 44 -1.22 4.23 -1.26
N PRO A 45 -0.87 4.19 0.03
CA PRO A 45 -0.65 2.93 0.74
C PRO A 45 -1.86 2.00 0.75
N ASP A 46 -3.05 2.57 0.59
CA ASP A 46 -4.34 1.87 0.48
C ASP A 46 -4.61 1.27 -0.92
N ALA A 47 -3.81 1.60 -1.92
CA ALA A 47 -3.98 1.06 -3.27
C ALA A 47 -3.71 -0.46 -3.34
N MET A 48 -2.90 -1.00 -2.45
CA MET A 48 -2.60 -2.44 -2.40
C MET A 48 -2.71 -2.96 -0.97
N VAL A 49 -3.92 -3.30 -0.59
CA VAL A 49 -4.24 -3.86 0.73
C VAL A 49 -4.38 -5.38 0.60
N THR A 50 -3.71 -6.08 1.50
CA THR A 50 -3.74 -7.54 1.59
C THR A 50 -4.36 -7.96 2.92
N ASN A 51 -5.31 -8.90 2.86
CA ASN A 51 -5.81 -9.62 4.02
C ASN A 51 -5.15 -10.99 4.05
N ALA A 52 -4.41 -11.29 5.11
CA ALA A 52 -3.68 -12.54 5.24
C ALA A 52 -3.66 -13.05 6.68
N SER A 53 -3.49 -14.36 6.81
CA SER A 53 -3.23 -14.99 8.11
C SER A 53 -1.75 -14.91 8.43
N LEU A 54 -1.41 -14.46 9.65
CA LEU A 54 -0.06 -14.43 10.18
C LEU A 54 0.04 -15.35 11.40
N THR A 55 0.97 -16.28 11.36
CA THR A 55 1.36 -17.03 12.55
C THR A 55 2.27 -16.15 13.42
N LEU A 56 1.87 -15.96 14.68
CA LEU A 56 2.59 -15.10 15.60
C LEU A 56 3.83 -15.81 16.14
N VAL A 57 4.88 -15.03 16.42
CA VAL A 57 6.04 -15.50 17.17
C VAL A 57 5.79 -15.37 18.69
N ALA A 58 6.48 -16.19 19.48
CA ALA A 58 6.34 -16.12 20.95
C ALA A 58 6.61 -14.72 21.48
N GLY A 59 5.76 -14.28 22.41
CA GLY A 59 5.88 -12.97 23.06
C GLY A 59 4.88 -11.94 22.56
N SER A 60 5.01 -10.73 23.04
CA SER A 60 4.08 -9.64 22.77
C SER A 60 4.39 -8.88 21.48
N ARG A 61 5.68 -8.79 21.07
CA ARG A 61 6.10 -8.05 19.88
C ARG A 61 5.99 -8.92 18.64
N GLN A 62 5.36 -8.38 17.61
CA GLN A 62 5.13 -9.04 16.32
C GLN A 62 5.56 -8.11 15.18
N SER A 63 5.83 -8.70 14.01
CA SER A 63 6.20 -7.96 12.80
C SER A 63 5.38 -8.43 11.63
N LEU A 64 5.09 -7.54 10.68
CA LEU A 64 4.47 -7.88 9.42
C LEU A 64 5.35 -8.83 8.59
N ALA A 65 4.75 -9.50 7.62
CA ALA A 65 5.47 -10.24 6.59
C ALA A 65 6.44 -9.29 5.84
N ALA A 66 7.47 -9.87 5.21
CA ALA A 66 8.55 -9.10 4.55
C ALA A 66 8.02 -8.10 3.50
N ASN A 67 6.96 -8.45 2.79
CA ASN A 67 6.29 -7.59 1.81
C ASN A 67 5.32 -6.57 2.42
N GLY A 68 5.05 -6.62 3.73
CA GLY A 68 4.19 -5.65 4.41
C GLY A 68 4.90 -4.31 4.58
N THR A 69 4.19 -3.22 4.34
CA THR A 69 4.69 -1.85 4.51
C THR A 69 4.08 -1.16 5.72
N LYS A 70 2.78 -1.39 5.95
CA LYS A 70 2.04 -0.73 7.03
C LYS A 70 0.89 -1.61 7.51
N LEU A 71 0.82 -1.84 8.81
CA LEU A 71 -0.34 -2.47 9.43
C LEU A 71 -1.55 -1.52 9.34
N ILE A 72 -2.69 -2.06 8.93
CA ILE A 72 -3.97 -1.34 8.92
C ILE A 72 -4.82 -1.84 10.08
N GLU A 73 -5.00 -3.18 10.22
CA GLU A 73 -5.86 -3.75 11.25
C GLU A 73 -5.45 -5.19 11.57
N VAL A 74 -5.69 -5.62 12.80
CA VAL A 74 -5.71 -7.03 13.20
C VAL A 74 -7.16 -7.41 13.50
N VAL A 75 -7.74 -8.23 12.62
CA VAL A 75 -9.18 -8.46 12.58
C VAL A 75 -9.63 -9.44 13.67
N ARG A 76 -9.03 -10.64 13.66
CA ARG A 76 -9.45 -11.73 14.54
C ARG A 76 -8.36 -12.80 14.69
N ASN A 77 -8.54 -13.65 15.69
CA ASN A 77 -7.80 -14.90 15.77
C ASN A 77 -8.23 -15.85 14.64
N THR A 78 -7.31 -16.54 14.00
CA THR A 78 -7.63 -17.56 12.99
C THR A 78 -7.68 -18.96 13.60
N SER A 79 -7.11 -19.13 14.81
CA SER A 79 -7.18 -20.34 15.64
C SER A 79 -8.25 -20.23 16.73
N GLY A 80 -8.60 -21.34 17.35
CA GLY A 80 -9.54 -21.39 18.45
C GLY A 80 -10.96 -20.92 18.08
N ASN A 81 -11.53 -20.09 18.91
CA ASN A 81 -12.91 -19.57 18.75
C ASN A 81 -13.03 -18.41 17.74
N LYS A 82 -11.95 -18.07 17.03
CA LYS A 82 -11.91 -17.00 16.01
C LYS A 82 -12.43 -15.64 16.52
N LYS A 83 -12.20 -15.33 17.80
CA LYS A 83 -12.64 -14.08 18.42
C LYS A 83 -12.00 -12.88 17.75
N ALA A 84 -12.75 -11.81 17.61
CA ALA A 84 -12.25 -10.52 17.13
C ALA A 84 -11.22 -9.94 18.09
N ILE A 85 -10.22 -9.26 17.52
CA ILE A 85 -9.14 -8.60 18.26
C ILE A 85 -9.41 -7.10 18.21
N ARG A 86 -9.19 -6.39 19.32
CA ARG A 86 -9.50 -4.97 19.44
C ARG A 86 -8.25 -4.14 19.55
N LEU A 87 -8.24 -2.99 18.90
CA LEU A 87 -7.21 -1.99 19.10
C LEU A 87 -7.27 -1.45 20.53
N CYS A 88 -6.14 -1.37 21.21
CA CYS A 88 -5.98 -0.78 22.53
C CYS A 88 -4.82 0.21 22.53
N ALA A 89 -4.93 1.28 23.30
CA ALA A 89 -3.80 2.17 23.53
C ALA A 89 -2.79 1.50 24.48
N ARG A 90 -1.50 1.50 24.09
CA ARG A 90 -0.46 0.84 24.88
C ARG A 90 -0.34 1.43 26.29
N GLU A 91 -0.50 2.73 26.41
CA GLU A 91 -0.41 3.47 27.68
C GLU A 91 -1.39 2.94 28.74
N ILE A 92 -2.55 2.43 28.31
CA ILE A 92 -3.55 1.86 29.21
C ILE A 92 -3.03 0.56 29.84
N LEU A 93 -2.43 -0.32 29.02
CA LEU A 93 -1.85 -1.57 29.54
C LEU A 93 -0.60 -1.30 30.37
N ASP A 94 0.25 -0.38 29.96
CA ASP A 94 1.45 0.01 30.69
C ASP A 94 1.10 0.55 32.09
N ALA A 95 -0.01 1.27 32.22
CA ALA A 95 -0.48 1.80 33.50
C ALA A 95 -1.18 0.76 34.37
N GLN A 96 -2.01 -0.12 33.78
CA GLN A 96 -2.82 -1.09 34.53
C GLN A 96 -2.05 -2.37 34.86
N THR A 97 -1.18 -2.81 34.00
CA THR A 97 -0.43 -4.07 34.11
C THR A 97 0.99 -3.91 33.59
N PRO A 98 1.88 -3.18 34.29
CA PRO A 98 3.23 -2.87 33.78
C PRO A 98 4.07 -4.07 33.33
N GLY A 99 3.82 -5.24 33.90
CA GLY A 99 4.52 -6.49 33.57
C GLY A 99 3.88 -7.32 32.45
N TRP A 100 2.96 -6.78 31.69
CA TRP A 100 2.16 -7.54 30.70
C TRP A 100 3.00 -8.24 29.62
N HIS A 101 4.19 -7.74 29.30
CA HIS A 101 5.11 -8.39 28.37
C HIS A 101 5.64 -9.76 28.86
N ASN A 102 5.66 -9.99 30.18
CA ASN A 102 6.19 -11.20 30.80
C ASN A 102 5.08 -12.21 31.15
N LEU A 103 3.86 -11.96 30.78
CA LEU A 103 2.77 -12.91 30.98
C LEU A 103 3.00 -14.18 30.15
N SER A 104 2.42 -15.30 30.62
CA SER A 104 2.45 -16.56 29.88
C SER A 104 1.79 -16.41 28.52
N GLY A 105 2.42 -16.98 27.51
CA GLY A 105 1.90 -16.92 26.13
C GLY A 105 0.60 -17.71 25.98
N VAL A 106 -0.33 -17.15 25.20
CA VAL A 106 -1.62 -17.75 24.89
C VAL A 106 -1.83 -17.88 23.38
N THR A 107 -2.79 -18.73 22.99
CA THR A 107 -3.14 -18.91 21.57
C THR A 107 -4.23 -17.96 21.08
N GLU A 108 -5.03 -17.38 21.99
CA GLU A 108 -6.07 -16.41 21.67
C GLU A 108 -5.66 -15.01 22.12
N ILE A 109 -5.48 -14.12 21.18
CA ILE A 109 -5.16 -12.71 21.37
C ILE A 109 -6.44 -11.91 21.59
N VAL A 110 -6.41 -10.94 22.50
CA VAL A 110 -7.57 -10.10 22.83
C VAL A 110 -7.42 -8.68 22.29
N HIS A 111 -6.21 -8.12 22.42
CA HIS A 111 -5.91 -6.76 22.00
C HIS A 111 -4.67 -6.70 21.13
N PHE A 112 -4.61 -5.70 20.25
CA PHE A 112 -3.39 -5.32 19.54
C PHE A 112 -3.13 -3.83 19.71
N MET A 113 -1.88 -3.44 19.56
CA MET A 113 -1.40 -2.07 19.66
C MET A 113 -0.32 -1.85 18.61
N PHE A 114 -0.28 -0.69 17.99
CA PHE A 114 0.80 -0.32 17.08
C PHE A 114 1.13 1.16 17.20
N ASP A 115 2.36 1.51 16.82
CA ASP A 115 2.81 2.91 16.74
C ASP A 115 2.85 3.30 15.26
N PRO A 116 2.16 4.38 14.83
CA PRO A 116 2.22 4.88 13.45
C PRO A 116 3.64 5.21 12.96
N ARG A 117 4.59 5.45 13.89
CA ARG A 117 6.00 5.72 13.57
C ARG A 117 6.80 4.46 13.25
N ASP A 118 6.33 3.29 13.72
CA ASP A 118 6.87 1.96 13.37
C ASP A 118 5.77 1.11 12.73
N PRO A 119 5.42 1.36 11.47
CA PRO A 119 4.24 0.79 10.83
C PRO A 119 4.32 -0.71 10.58
N LYS A 120 5.51 -1.31 10.71
CA LYS A 120 5.74 -2.74 10.48
C LYS A 120 5.70 -3.58 11.76
N THR A 121 5.78 -2.95 12.92
CA THR A 121 5.78 -3.63 14.21
C THR A 121 4.47 -3.37 14.94
N PHE A 122 3.96 -4.41 15.59
CA PHE A 122 2.80 -4.28 16.46
C PHE A 122 2.96 -5.16 17.70
N TYR A 123 2.15 -4.87 18.71
CA TYR A 123 2.13 -5.64 19.93
C TYR A 123 0.79 -6.34 20.08
N VAL A 124 0.80 -7.50 20.73
CA VAL A 124 -0.39 -8.29 21.03
C VAL A 124 -0.52 -8.53 22.53
N TYR A 125 -1.74 -8.56 23.01
CA TYR A 125 -2.06 -8.83 24.40
C TYR A 125 -3.19 -9.87 24.50
N PRO A 126 -3.05 -10.89 25.35
CA PRO A 126 -1.83 -11.32 26.04
C PRO A 126 -0.71 -11.72 25.07
N PRO A 127 0.54 -11.93 25.53
CA PRO A 127 1.62 -12.38 24.67
C PRO A 127 1.27 -13.67 23.93
N ALA A 128 1.74 -13.81 22.69
CA ALA A 128 1.51 -15.01 21.90
C ALA A 128 2.31 -16.20 22.42
N ALA A 129 1.71 -17.39 22.41
CA ALA A 129 2.39 -18.63 22.68
C ALA A 129 3.39 -18.99 21.58
N ALA A 130 4.36 -19.85 21.89
CA ALA A 130 5.38 -20.31 20.95
C ALA A 130 4.81 -21.06 19.73
N SER A 131 3.58 -21.58 19.84
CA SER A 131 2.89 -22.27 18.76
C SER A 131 1.38 -22.10 18.88
N GLY A 132 0.68 -22.20 17.74
CA GLY A 132 -0.78 -22.23 17.68
C GLY A 132 -1.46 -20.86 17.73
N ALA A 133 -0.74 -19.77 17.96
CA ALA A 133 -1.29 -18.43 17.88
C ALA A 133 -1.21 -17.91 16.43
N SER A 134 -2.34 -17.60 15.82
CA SER A 134 -2.39 -17.01 14.48
C SER A 134 -3.56 -16.05 14.36
N VAL A 135 -3.36 -15.00 13.59
CA VAL A 135 -4.31 -13.88 13.44
C VAL A 135 -4.53 -13.55 11.97
N GLU A 136 -5.71 -13.06 11.67
CA GLU A 136 -6.03 -12.44 10.39
C GLU A 136 -5.76 -10.95 10.50
N LEU A 137 -4.93 -10.43 9.60
CA LEU A 137 -4.57 -9.03 9.58
C LEU A 137 -4.70 -8.42 8.19
N VAL A 138 -4.93 -7.13 8.18
CA VAL A 138 -5.02 -6.29 6.98
C VAL A 138 -3.82 -5.36 6.99
N TYR A 139 -3.07 -5.35 5.90
CA TYR A 139 -1.87 -4.51 5.78
C TYR A 139 -1.66 -4.05 4.34
N SER A 140 -0.98 -2.93 4.19
CA SER A 140 -0.49 -2.47 2.89
C SER A 140 0.73 -3.29 2.50
N ALA A 141 0.75 -3.79 1.27
CA ALA A 141 1.83 -4.63 0.76
C ALA A 141 2.64 -3.92 -0.34
N LEU A 142 3.88 -4.36 -0.52
CA LEU A 142 4.67 -3.98 -1.68
C LEU A 142 4.17 -4.73 -2.92
N PRO A 143 4.16 -4.08 -4.11
CA PRO A 143 3.85 -4.76 -5.35
C PRO A 143 4.93 -5.77 -5.69
N THR A 144 4.52 -6.89 -6.29
CA THR A 144 5.45 -7.85 -6.86
C THR A 144 6.01 -7.31 -8.17
N ASP A 145 7.31 -7.37 -8.34
CA ASP A 145 7.96 -6.92 -9.57
C ASP A 145 7.61 -7.82 -10.75
N ILE A 146 7.39 -7.18 -11.88
CA ILE A 146 7.36 -7.85 -13.18
C ILE A 146 8.79 -8.21 -13.55
N THR A 147 8.99 -9.48 -13.96
CA THR A 147 10.31 -9.96 -14.39
C THR A 147 10.76 -9.24 -15.65
N GLU A 148 11.99 -8.72 -15.63
CA GLU A 148 12.60 -8.10 -16.81
C GLU A 148 12.83 -9.15 -17.90
N PRO A 149 12.46 -8.87 -19.15
CA PRO A 149 12.80 -9.75 -20.26
C PRO A 149 14.31 -9.69 -20.57
N ALA A 150 14.79 -10.68 -21.31
CA ALA A 150 16.19 -10.70 -21.75
C ALA A 150 16.55 -9.45 -22.59
N ALA A 151 17.81 -9.06 -22.55
CA ALA A 151 18.29 -7.93 -23.35
C ALA A 151 18.01 -8.17 -24.86
N GLY A 152 17.50 -7.13 -25.53
CA GLY A 152 17.15 -7.20 -26.97
C GLY A 152 15.79 -7.84 -27.25
N SER A 153 15.03 -8.25 -26.23
CA SER A 153 13.64 -8.72 -26.41
C SER A 153 12.70 -7.57 -26.77
N ASP A 154 11.65 -7.90 -27.50
CA ASP A 154 10.55 -6.98 -27.73
C ASP A 154 9.48 -7.04 -26.60
N TYR A 155 8.45 -6.21 -26.69
CA TYR A 155 7.40 -6.14 -25.67
C TYR A 155 6.58 -7.44 -25.53
N THR A 156 6.61 -8.35 -26.51
CA THR A 156 5.88 -9.63 -26.44
C THR A 156 6.49 -10.59 -25.43
N ALA A 157 7.76 -10.39 -25.08
CA ALA A 157 8.44 -11.16 -24.05
C ALA A 157 8.06 -10.75 -22.62
N VAL A 158 7.34 -9.63 -22.43
CA VAL A 158 6.87 -9.19 -21.12
C VAL A 158 5.69 -10.04 -20.70
N SER A 159 5.79 -10.65 -19.53
CA SER A 159 4.76 -11.52 -18.97
C SER A 159 4.31 -11.04 -17.59
N GLY A 160 3.11 -11.49 -17.18
CA GLY A 160 2.54 -11.17 -15.87
C GLY A 160 1.59 -9.98 -15.89
N ASN A 161 0.85 -9.84 -14.79
CA ASN A 161 -0.11 -8.77 -14.56
C ASN A 161 0.49 -7.73 -13.62
N ILE A 162 0.05 -6.49 -13.72
CA ILE A 162 0.38 -5.48 -12.71
C ILE A 162 -0.16 -5.93 -11.35
N SER A 163 0.55 -5.58 -10.27
CA SER A 163 0.18 -5.92 -8.90
C SER A 163 -0.82 -4.92 -8.30
N VAL A 164 -0.74 -3.67 -8.74
CA VAL A 164 -1.71 -2.64 -8.35
C VAL A 164 -3.04 -2.83 -9.10
N PRO A 165 -4.18 -2.33 -8.59
CA PRO A 165 -5.46 -2.43 -9.27
C PRO A 165 -5.44 -1.89 -10.71
N ASP A 166 -6.25 -2.49 -11.58
CA ASP A 166 -6.33 -2.17 -13.02
C ASP A 166 -6.60 -0.69 -13.32
N ILE A 167 -7.26 0.02 -12.42
CA ILE A 167 -7.52 1.47 -12.55
C ILE A 167 -6.25 2.30 -12.68
N TYR A 168 -5.12 1.80 -12.19
CA TYR A 168 -3.82 2.47 -12.28
C TYR A 168 -3.08 2.21 -13.60
N GLY A 169 -3.66 1.44 -14.54
CA GLY A 169 -2.99 1.10 -15.80
C GLY A 169 -2.56 2.32 -16.62
N ASN A 170 -3.41 3.35 -16.73
CA ASN A 170 -3.07 4.59 -17.42
C ASN A 170 -2.07 5.44 -16.61
N VAL A 171 -2.20 5.43 -15.29
CA VAL A 171 -1.27 6.12 -14.38
C VAL A 171 0.15 5.56 -14.51
N LEU A 172 0.28 4.23 -14.61
CA LEU A 172 1.56 3.57 -14.86
C LEU A 172 2.12 3.91 -16.24
N GLN A 173 1.29 3.99 -17.26
CA GLN A 173 1.71 4.42 -18.60
C GLN A 173 2.32 5.83 -18.56
N ASP A 174 1.66 6.78 -17.88
CA ASP A 174 2.17 8.14 -17.75
C ASP A 174 3.49 8.17 -16.98
N TYR A 175 3.65 7.38 -15.93
CA TYR A 175 4.90 7.28 -15.19
C TYR A 175 6.05 6.73 -16.07
N ILE A 176 5.81 5.68 -16.85
CA ILE A 176 6.80 5.11 -17.77
C ILE A 176 7.21 6.15 -18.81
N LEU A 177 6.25 6.85 -19.43
CA LEU A 177 6.51 7.88 -20.43
C LEU A 177 7.27 9.06 -19.83
N TYR A 178 6.92 9.51 -18.62
CA TYR A 178 7.68 10.50 -17.86
C TYR A 178 9.16 10.10 -17.75
N ARG A 179 9.44 8.90 -17.24
CA ARG A 179 10.83 8.41 -17.07
C ARG A 179 11.56 8.29 -18.40
N SER A 180 10.86 7.81 -19.44
CA SER A 180 11.43 7.65 -20.77
C SER A 180 11.82 8.99 -21.39
N TYR A 181 10.96 10.01 -21.33
CA TYR A 181 11.28 11.35 -21.84
C TYR A 181 12.32 12.08 -20.99
N MET A 182 12.37 11.83 -19.66
CA MET A 182 13.42 12.38 -18.81
C MET A 182 14.80 11.88 -19.17
N LYS A 183 14.96 10.59 -19.49
CA LYS A 183 16.22 10.02 -19.99
C LYS A 183 16.75 10.78 -21.21
N ASP A 184 15.84 11.30 -22.02
CA ASP A 184 16.15 11.91 -23.31
C ASP A 184 15.81 13.42 -23.32
N SER A 185 15.89 14.05 -22.17
CA SER A 185 15.48 15.45 -21.95
C SER A 185 16.24 16.48 -22.78
N GLN A 186 17.40 16.11 -23.35
CA GLN A 186 18.21 17.00 -24.19
C GLN A 186 17.58 17.23 -25.58
N TYR A 187 16.67 16.39 -26.02
CA TYR A 187 15.94 16.58 -27.26
C TYR A 187 14.81 17.59 -27.09
N ALA A 188 14.66 18.47 -28.09
CA ALA A 188 13.67 19.53 -28.10
C ALA A 188 12.24 18.99 -27.77
N GLY A 189 11.63 19.52 -26.74
CA GLY A 189 10.28 19.18 -26.33
C GLY A 189 10.14 17.95 -25.41
N ASN A 190 11.15 17.10 -25.24
CA ASN A 190 11.03 15.93 -24.38
C ASN A 190 10.94 16.30 -22.90
N ALA A 191 11.66 17.32 -22.44
CA ALA A 191 11.53 17.84 -21.09
C ALA A 191 10.10 18.29 -20.77
N ASN A 192 9.44 18.99 -21.72
CA ASN A 192 8.05 19.43 -21.55
C ASN A 192 7.07 18.24 -21.56
N ARG A 193 7.31 17.23 -22.43
CA ARG A 193 6.52 15.99 -22.43
C ARG A 193 6.67 15.22 -21.11
N ALA A 194 7.89 15.09 -20.61
CA ALA A 194 8.16 14.48 -19.32
C ALA A 194 7.37 15.18 -18.20
N THR A 195 7.41 16.52 -18.15
CA THR A 195 6.67 17.31 -17.16
C THR A 195 5.16 17.11 -17.31
N ALA A 196 4.63 17.06 -18.54
CA ALA A 196 3.21 16.83 -18.79
C ALA A 196 2.75 15.45 -18.29
N HIS A 197 3.51 14.38 -18.60
CA HIS A 197 3.20 13.03 -18.13
C HIS A 197 3.32 12.89 -16.63
N TYR A 198 4.33 13.52 -15.98
CA TYR A 198 4.41 13.55 -14.53
C TYR A 198 3.22 14.29 -13.90
N GLY A 199 2.81 15.41 -14.50
CA GLY A 199 1.62 16.14 -14.10
C GLY A 199 0.34 15.30 -14.19
N ALA A 200 0.17 14.52 -15.28
CA ALA A 200 -0.94 13.61 -15.45
C ALA A 200 -0.94 12.51 -14.37
N PHE A 201 0.21 11.88 -14.14
CA PHE A 201 0.42 10.91 -13.08
C PHE A 201 0.03 11.46 -11.69
N ALA A 202 0.58 12.61 -11.31
CA ALA A 202 0.32 13.23 -10.02
C ALA A 202 -1.15 13.65 -9.85
N ASN A 203 -1.75 14.21 -10.90
CA ASN A 203 -3.15 14.63 -10.88
C ASN A 203 -4.11 13.43 -10.77
N ALA A 204 -3.84 12.34 -11.46
CA ALA A 204 -4.65 11.13 -11.39
C ALA A 204 -4.67 10.57 -9.97
N LEU A 205 -3.53 10.51 -9.29
CA LEU A 205 -3.46 10.07 -7.89
C LEU A 205 -4.16 11.05 -6.95
N GLY A 206 -4.05 12.35 -7.18
CA GLY A 206 -4.72 13.39 -6.38
C GLY A 206 -6.24 13.40 -6.54
N ILE A 207 -6.75 13.21 -7.75
CA ILE A 207 -8.19 13.12 -8.03
C ILE A 207 -8.79 11.91 -7.33
N GLU A 208 -8.14 10.76 -7.37
CA GLU A 208 -8.63 9.55 -6.73
C GLU A 208 -8.67 9.69 -5.20
N ILE A 209 -7.66 10.31 -4.57
CA ILE A 209 -7.68 10.60 -3.14
C ILE A 209 -8.93 11.40 -2.77
N LYS A 210 -9.26 12.45 -3.53
CA LYS A 210 -10.45 13.27 -3.30
C LYS A 210 -11.74 12.48 -3.46
N ALA A 211 -11.83 11.64 -4.49
CA ALA A 211 -12.99 10.80 -4.72
C ALA A 211 -13.21 9.77 -3.59
N THR A 212 -12.16 9.12 -3.13
CA THR A 212 -12.23 8.16 -2.02
C THR A 212 -12.71 8.80 -0.73
N VAL A 213 -12.24 10.01 -0.42
CA VAL A 213 -12.70 10.77 0.76
C VAL A 213 -14.18 11.16 0.64
N GLY A 214 -14.63 11.48 -0.58
CA GLY A 214 -16.04 11.86 -0.81
C GLY A 214 -17.03 10.69 -0.79
N VAL A 215 -16.58 9.47 -1.07
CA VAL A 215 -17.40 8.26 -1.16
C VAL A 215 -17.33 7.40 0.10
N ALA A 216 -16.31 7.59 0.94
CA ALA A 216 -16.25 6.89 2.22
C ALA A 216 -17.49 7.26 3.04
N PRO A 217 -18.44 6.33 3.30
CA PRO A 217 -19.56 6.64 4.16
C PRO A 217 -18.97 7.01 5.52
N THR A 218 -19.19 8.23 5.94
CA THR A 218 -19.03 8.61 7.34
C THR A 218 -19.90 7.66 8.13
N SER A 219 -19.32 6.61 8.68
CA SER A 219 -20.04 5.70 9.56
C SER A 219 -20.43 6.50 10.81
N PRO A 220 -21.71 6.90 10.98
CA PRO A 220 -22.14 7.53 12.21
C PRO A 220 -22.20 6.41 13.24
N GLY A 221 -21.18 6.27 14.06
CA GLY A 221 -21.22 5.30 15.15
C GLY A 221 -19.90 4.61 15.51
N ASN A 222 -18.75 5.12 15.11
CA ASN A 222 -17.51 4.66 15.71
C ASN A 222 -17.26 5.42 17.01
N PRO A 223 -17.48 4.82 18.20
CA PRO A 223 -17.34 5.50 19.49
C PRO A 223 -15.89 5.88 19.81
N ASN A 224 -14.92 5.51 18.96
CA ASN A 224 -13.49 5.78 19.14
C ASN A 224 -12.95 6.92 18.25
N HIS A 225 -13.82 7.62 17.53
CA HIS A 225 -13.39 8.86 16.86
C HIS A 225 -13.66 10.03 17.82
N PRO A 226 -12.64 10.81 18.23
CA PRO A 226 -12.90 12.02 18.98
C PRO A 226 -13.74 12.95 18.10
N ALA A 227 -14.95 13.24 18.56
CA ALA A 227 -15.80 14.23 17.92
C ALA A 227 -15.01 15.54 17.87
N SER A 228 -14.72 16.03 16.68
CA SER A 228 -14.26 17.40 16.51
C SER A 228 -15.35 18.30 17.04
N SER A 229 -15.11 18.92 18.19
CA SER A 229 -16.00 19.93 18.78
C SER A 229 -16.11 21.09 17.79
N MET A 230 -17.20 21.13 17.03
CA MET A 230 -17.64 22.36 16.41
C MET A 230 -18.03 23.31 17.55
N ALA A 231 -17.18 24.27 17.82
CA ALA A 231 -17.53 25.42 18.64
C ALA A 231 -18.66 26.18 17.93
N VAL A 232 -19.88 26.01 18.45
CA VAL A 232 -20.99 26.89 18.10
C VAL A 232 -20.68 28.24 18.70
N ALA A 233 -20.29 29.19 17.86
CA ALA A 233 -20.24 30.60 18.24
C ALA A 233 -21.70 31.07 18.46
N GLY A 234 -22.15 31.05 19.71
CA GLY A 234 -23.39 31.65 20.12
C GLY A 234 -23.29 33.17 20.00
N GLY A 235 -23.94 33.75 19.01
CA GLY A 235 -24.20 35.15 18.96
C GLY A 235 -25.14 35.55 20.09
N ALA A 236 -24.67 36.36 21.02
CA ALA A 236 -25.50 37.13 21.93
C ALA A 236 -25.83 38.46 21.26
N GLY A 237 -27.07 38.61 20.82
CA GLY A 237 -27.64 39.93 20.58
C GLY A 237 -28.16 40.50 21.90
N ASN A 238 -27.77 41.63 22.23
CA ASN A 238 -28.58 42.79 22.63
C ASN A 238 -27.68 43.94 22.93
#